data_74ce34864f749bf665d25814e7177ec0
#
_entry.id   74ce34864f749bf665d25814e7177ec0
#
_cell.length_a   1.000
_cell.length_b   1.000
_cell.length_c   1.000
_cell.angle_alpha   90.00
_cell.angle_beta   90.00
_cell.angle_gamma   90.00
#
_symmetry.space_group_name_H-M   'P 1'
#
loop_
_entity.id
_entity.type
_entity.pdbx_description
1 polymer ?
#
loop_
_entity_poly.entity_id
_entity_poly.type
_entity_poly.pdbx_seq_one_letter_code
_entity_poly.pdbx_strand_id
1 'polypeptide(L)'
;LVLSAVNELGHDLHPDSVCERPSVLYNAETQKFVLWFHLDNRRYTRAEVGLAVSDTPTGPFTYMGSQRPGSHDSRDFTAFQDRDGRAYLFCSSDWNATMRVWELDKAYTKLTGSGKEILIDQAREAPALWHSGEKYLMFSSGCTGWSPNTMLYAESSAIFGSWRLIDDPCRGPGARRTFGAQS
;
A
#
# COMPACT_ATOMS: atom_id res chain seq x y z
N LEU A 1 21.07 3.55 6.22
CA LEU A 1 19.71 3.82 6.74
C LEU A 1 18.88 4.39 5.63
N VAL A 2 17.76 3.73 5.30
CA VAL A 2 16.87 4.17 4.23
C VAL A 2 16.14 5.45 4.63
N LEU A 3 15.60 5.49 5.85
CA LEU A 3 14.91 6.64 6.46
C LEU A 3 15.32 6.73 7.92
N SER A 4 15.75 7.92 8.37
CA SER A 4 16.24 8.10 9.74
C SER A 4 15.12 8.44 10.70
N ALA A 5 15.14 7.80 11.87
CA ALA A 5 14.28 8.18 12.97
C ALA A 5 14.67 9.57 13.51
N VAL A 6 13.70 10.30 14.05
CA VAL A 6 13.85 11.62 14.64
C VAL A 6 13.42 11.56 16.11
N ASN A 7 14.34 11.83 17.04
CA ASN A 7 14.10 11.73 18.49
C ASN A 7 13.36 12.93 19.10
N GLU A 8 12.65 13.70 18.30
CA GLU A 8 11.80 14.81 18.76
C GLU A 8 10.39 14.29 19.07
N LEU A 9 9.89 14.54 20.27
CA LEU A 9 8.55 14.15 20.68
C LEU A 9 7.51 14.80 19.78
N GLY A 10 6.60 13.99 19.24
CA GLY A 10 5.55 14.43 18.32
C GLY A 10 5.98 14.47 16.86
N HIS A 11 7.25 14.21 16.55
CA HIS A 11 7.67 14.04 15.16
C HIS A 11 7.14 12.74 14.58
N ASP A 12 6.73 12.77 13.31
CA ASP A 12 6.15 11.63 12.60
C ASP A 12 7.06 10.39 12.59
N LEU A 13 8.36 10.58 12.48
CA LEU A 13 9.38 9.53 12.48
C LEU A 13 9.98 9.28 13.86
N HIS A 14 9.28 9.62 14.94
CA HIS A 14 9.74 9.28 16.28
C HIS A 14 9.82 7.75 16.44
N PRO A 15 10.79 7.21 17.21
CA PRO A 15 10.91 5.76 17.43
C PRO A 15 9.67 5.06 17.98
N ASP A 16 8.74 5.80 18.58
CA ASP A 16 7.43 5.28 19.03
C ASP A 16 6.37 5.24 17.93
N SER A 17 6.65 5.79 16.76
CA SER A 17 5.76 5.68 15.59
C SER A 17 5.88 4.30 14.95
N VAL A 18 4.81 3.88 14.31
CA VAL A 18 4.76 2.68 13.48
C VAL A 18 5.03 3.08 12.04
N CYS A 19 6.08 2.50 11.43
CA CYS A 19 6.42 2.67 10.02
C CYS A 19 6.48 1.28 9.38
N GLU A 20 5.48 0.94 8.58
CA GLU A 20 5.29 -0.40 8.01
C GLU A 20 5.03 -0.34 6.51
N ARG A 21 5.02 -1.49 5.85
CA ARG A 21 4.64 -1.65 4.43
C ARG A 21 5.38 -0.68 3.49
N PRO A 22 6.72 -0.60 3.50
CA PRO A 22 7.45 0.28 2.60
C PRO A 22 7.26 -0.16 1.14
N SER A 23 6.96 0.81 0.28
CA SER A 23 6.82 0.60 -1.17
C SER A 23 7.55 1.71 -1.90
N VAL A 24 8.50 1.35 -2.78
CA VAL A 24 9.35 2.30 -3.50
C VAL A 24 9.03 2.25 -4.98
N LEU A 25 8.73 3.40 -5.56
CA LEU A 25 8.58 3.60 -7.01
C LEU A 25 9.77 4.40 -7.56
N TYR A 26 10.23 4.05 -8.76
CA TYR A 26 11.16 4.89 -9.51
C TYR A 26 10.40 5.75 -10.51
N ASN A 27 10.56 7.04 -10.41
CA ASN A 27 10.00 8.00 -11.36
C ASN A 27 11.06 8.38 -12.40
N ALA A 28 10.89 7.90 -13.64
CA ALA A 28 11.85 8.13 -14.71
C ALA A 28 11.91 9.59 -15.19
N GLU A 29 10.80 10.35 -15.05
CA GLU A 29 10.74 11.76 -15.45
C GLU A 29 11.52 12.65 -14.47
N THR A 30 11.33 12.43 -13.16
CA THR A 30 12.03 13.21 -12.12
C THR A 30 13.36 12.60 -11.69
N GLN A 31 13.65 11.37 -12.13
CA GLN A 31 14.82 10.57 -11.71
C GLN A 31 14.91 10.37 -10.20
N LYS A 32 13.76 10.31 -9.52
CA LYS A 32 13.66 10.11 -8.07
C LYS A 32 13.10 8.75 -7.72
N PHE A 33 13.56 8.23 -6.59
CA PHE A 33 12.93 7.13 -5.88
C PHE A 33 11.95 7.70 -4.87
N VAL A 34 10.69 7.27 -4.94
CA VAL A 34 9.59 7.75 -4.12
C VAL A 34 9.17 6.62 -3.21
N LEU A 35 9.39 6.78 -1.92
CA LEU A 35 9.03 5.83 -0.88
C LEU A 35 7.71 6.25 -0.25
N TRP A 36 6.73 5.39 -0.31
CA TRP A 36 5.50 5.44 0.46
C TRP A 36 5.53 4.38 1.55
N PHE A 37 4.96 4.66 2.71
CA PHE A 37 4.90 3.72 3.84
C PHE A 37 3.70 4.02 4.73
N HIS A 38 3.17 2.99 5.41
CA HIS A 38 2.15 3.14 6.43
C HIS A 38 2.78 3.83 7.64
N LEU A 39 2.17 4.94 8.07
CA LEU A 39 2.57 5.70 9.25
C LEU A 39 1.44 5.70 10.28
N ASP A 40 1.76 5.20 11.46
CA ASP A 40 0.78 5.11 12.53
C ASP A 40 1.38 5.36 13.90
N ASN A 41 0.55 5.38 14.91
CA ASN A 41 0.91 5.32 16.30
C ASN A 41 0.70 3.90 16.85
N ARG A 42 1.19 3.59 18.04
CA ARG A 42 1.08 2.27 18.68
C ARG A 42 -0.36 1.75 18.85
N ARG A 43 -1.37 2.62 18.74
CA ARG A 43 -2.80 2.24 18.81
C ARG A 43 -3.46 2.06 17.45
N TYR A 44 -2.72 2.28 16.38
CA TYR A 44 -3.22 2.21 15.00
C TYR A 44 -4.44 3.13 14.76
N THR A 45 -4.42 4.33 15.35
CA THR A 45 -5.50 5.33 15.22
C THR A 45 -5.16 6.49 14.29
N ARG A 46 -3.88 6.65 13.94
CA ARG A 46 -3.42 7.68 13.00
C ARG A 46 -3.77 7.29 11.57
N ALA A 47 -3.39 6.10 11.15
CA ALA A 47 -3.73 5.47 9.87
C ALA A 47 -3.48 6.38 8.66
N GLU A 48 -2.25 6.81 8.47
CA GLU A 48 -1.79 7.69 7.38
C GLU A 48 -0.80 6.98 6.46
N VAL A 49 -0.58 7.54 5.29
CA VAL A 49 0.56 7.21 4.43
C VAL A 49 1.63 8.27 4.59
N GLY A 50 2.86 7.85 4.86
CA GLY A 50 4.05 8.68 4.86
C GLY A 50 4.71 8.69 3.49
N LEU A 51 5.36 9.79 3.15
CA LEU A 51 6.07 10.01 1.89
C LEU A 51 7.51 10.42 2.16
N ALA A 52 8.44 9.83 1.42
CA ALA A 52 9.83 10.28 1.38
C ALA A 52 10.42 10.12 -0.03
N VAL A 53 11.44 10.90 -0.35
CA VAL A 53 12.09 10.88 -1.68
C VAL A 53 13.59 10.77 -1.56
N SER A 54 14.22 10.16 -2.58
CA SER A 54 15.68 9.99 -2.67
C SER A 54 16.17 10.03 -4.11
N ASP A 55 17.45 10.36 -4.28
CA ASP A 55 18.17 10.25 -5.56
C ASP A 55 18.67 8.81 -5.82
N THR A 56 18.69 7.95 -4.81
CA THR A 56 19.18 6.57 -4.92
C THR A 56 18.19 5.57 -4.34
N PRO A 57 18.15 4.32 -4.83
CA PRO A 57 17.19 3.31 -4.34
C PRO A 57 17.39 2.92 -2.87
N THR A 58 18.58 3.13 -2.35
CA THR A 58 18.96 2.79 -0.96
C THR A 58 18.93 3.98 -0.02
N GLY A 59 18.50 5.15 -0.49
CA GLY A 59 18.48 6.39 0.30
C GLY A 59 19.84 7.08 0.39
N PRO A 60 20.03 8.07 1.31
CA PRO A 60 19.02 8.41 2.32
C PRO A 60 17.76 9.03 1.70
N PHE A 61 16.61 8.70 2.27
CA PHE A 61 15.34 9.29 1.89
C PHE A 61 15.05 10.53 2.74
N THR A 62 14.60 11.60 2.10
CA THR A 62 14.13 12.82 2.77
C THR A 62 12.62 12.71 3.00
N TYR A 63 12.20 12.77 4.25
CA TYR A 63 10.78 12.73 4.64
C TYR A 63 10.06 14.01 4.17
N MET A 64 8.89 13.83 3.58
CA MET A 64 8.08 14.89 2.97
C MET A 64 6.76 15.16 3.72
N GLY A 65 6.43 14.34 4.72
CA GLY A 65 5.18 14.43 5.46
C GLY A 65 4.30 13.21 5.30
N SER A 66 3.11 13.28 5.89
CA SER A 66 2.10 12.22 5.85
C SER A 66 0.68 12.78 5.68
N GLN A 67 -0.23 11.93 5.28
CA GLN A 67 -1.64 12.29 5.11
C GLN A 67 -2.55 11.06 5.13
N ARG A 68 -3.82 11.26 5.41
CA ARG A 68 -4.89 10.31 5.11
C ARG A 68 -5.33 10.50 3.66
N PRO A 69 -5.23 9.49 2.78
CA PRO A 69 -5.65 9.62 1.38
C PRO A 69 -7.14 9.94 1.28
N GLY A 70 -7.47 11.09 0.67
CA GLY A 70 -8.86 11.56 0.54
C GLY A 70 -9.60 11.69 1.88
N SER A 71 -8.89 11.93 2.98
CA SER A 71 -9.40 11.99 4.37
C SER A 71 -9.83 10.62 4.95
N HIS A 72 -9.57 9.52 4.24
CA HIS A 72 -9.83 8.15 4.73
C HIS A 72 -8.60 7.58 5.44
N ASP A 73 -8.83 6.69 6.39
CA ASP A 73 -7.73 5.93 7.01
C ASP A 73 -7.04 5.05 5.97
N SER A 74 -5.73 4.93 6.11
CA SER A 74 -4.92 4.04 5.30
C SER A 74 -4.06 3.18 6.22
N ARG A 75 -4.28 1.88 6.16
CA ARG A 75 -3.51 0.90 6.91
C ARG A 75 -2.54 0.19 5.99
N ASP A 76 -2.66 -1.11 5.84
CA ASP A 76 -1.87 -1.82 4.85
C ASP A 76 -2.11 -1.27 3.45
N PHE A 77 -1.05 -1.02 2.71
CA PHE A 77 -1.15 -0.50 1.37
C PHE A 77 -0.01 -0.99 0.49
N THR A 78 -0.12 -0.73 -0.79
CA THR A 78 0.99 -0.80 -1.75
C THR A 78 0.93 0.36 -2.72
N ALA A 79 2.11 0.82 -3.17
CA ALA A 79 2.23 1.68 -4.33
C ALA A 79 2.47 0.83 -5.57
N PHE A 80 1.75 1.09 -6.63
CA PHE A 80 1.81 0.35 -7.89
C PHE A 80 2.05 1.30 -9.04
N GLN A 81 3.07 1.03 -9.87
CA GLN A 81 3.33 1.72 -11.12
C GLN A 81 2.88 0.86 -12.29
N ASP A 82 2.00 1.38 -13.10
CA ASP A 82 1.51 0.70 -14.30
C ASP A 82 2.48 0.87 -15.48
N ARG A 83 2.27 0.08 -16.52
CA ARG A 83 3.11 0.05 -17.75
C ARG A 83 3.10 1.36 -18.52
N ASP A 84 2.04 2.15 -18.40
CA ASP A 84 1.91 3.48 -19.00
C ASP A 84 2.60 4.60 -18.19
N GLY A 85 3.25 4.24 -17.08
CA GLY A 85 3.95 5.17 -16.21
C GLY A 85 3.05 5.87 -15.18
N ARG A 86 1.74 5.63 -15.16
CA ARG A 86 0.88 6.12 -14.07
C ARG A 86 1.11 5.29 -12.80
N ALA A 87 0.93 5.93 -11.66
CA ALA A 87 1.10 5.27 -10.37
C ALA A 87 -0.10 5.46 -9.45
N TYR A 88 -0.30 4.51 -8.57
CA TYR A 88 -1.47 4.39 -7.72
C TYR A 88 -1.10 3.91 -6.32
N LEU A 89 -1.88 4.33 -5.31
CA LEU A 89 -1.88 3.71 -3.98
C LEU A 89 -3.13 2.86 -3.82
N PHE A 90 -2.96 1.62 -3.40
CA PHE A 90 -4.04 0.73 -2.99
C PHE A 90 -3.99 0.60 -1.47
N CYS A 91 -5.01 1.08 -0.77
CA CYS A 91 -5.01 1.22 0.68
C CYS A 91 -6.16 0.42 1.30
N SER A 92 -5.88 -0.32 2.36
CA SER A 92 -6.89 -0.86 3.26
C SER A 92 -7.44 0.27 4.13
N SER A 93 -8.74 0.48 4.11
CA SER A 93 -9.45 1.58 4.77
C SER A 93 -10.65 1.08 5.59
N ASP A 94 -11.29 1.97 6.34
CA ASP A 94 -12.47 1.67 7.15
C ASP A 94 -12.20 0.49 8.11
N TRP A 95 -11.08 0.56 8.84
CA TRP A 95 -10.59 -0.54 9.68
C TRP A 95 -10.40 -1.85 8.91
N ASN A 96 -9.83 -1.77 7.69
CA ASN A 96 -9.61 -2.85 6.74
C ASN A 96 -10.90 -3.45 6.13
N ALA A 97 -12.08 -2.86 6.34
CA ALA A 97 -13.31 -3.35 5.74
C ALA A 97 -13.33 -3.16 4.22
N THR A 98 -12.77 -2.03 3.74
CA THR A 98 -12.86 -1.61 2.34
C THR A 98 -11.47 -1.31 1.78
N MET A 99 -11.17 -1.76 0.57
CA MET A 99 -9.97 -1.34 -0.16
C MET A 99 -10.28 -0.08 -0.97
N ARG A 100 -9.33 0.86 -1.04
CA ARG A 100 -9.43 2.09 -1.84
C ARG A 100 -8.22 2.20 -2.75
N VAL A 101 -8.46 2.71 -3.95
CA VAL A 101 -7.39 3.04 -4.90
C VAL A 101 -7.37 4.53 -5.15
N TRP A 102 -6.17 5.12 -5.16
CA TRP A 102 -5.92 6.54 -5.41
C TRP A 102 -4.89 6.71 -6.50
N GLU A 103 -5.13 7.62 -7.45
CA GLU A 103 -4.13 7.95 -8.47
C GLU A 103 -3.12 8.97 -7.92
N LEU A 104 -1.84 8.75 -8.23
CA LEU A 104 -0.76 9.68 -7.94
C LEU A 104 -0.54 10.66 -9.09
N ASP A 105 0.02 11.82 -8.77
CA ASP A 105 0.48 12.80 -9.76
C ASP A 105 1.68 12.26 -10.57
N LYS A 106 2.09 13.00 -11.60
CA LYS A 106 3.21 12.61 -12.45
C LYS A 106 4.53 12.43 -11.72
N ALA A 107 4.74 13.11 -10.58
CA ALA A 107 5.94 12.96 -9.76
C ALA A 107 5.83 11.83 -8.73
N TYR A 108 4.67 11.19 -8.60
CA TYR A 108 4.33 10.15 -7.61
C TYR A 108 4.34 10.63 -6.16
N THR A 109 4.27 11.95 -5.95
CA THR A 109 4.40 12.58 -4.63
C THR A 109 3.10 13.13 -4.06
N LYS A 110 2.02 13.15 -4.85
CA LYS A 110 0.73 13.69 -4.44
C LYS A 110 -0.41 12.86 -5.02
N LEU A 111 -1.54 12.85 -4.31
CA LEU A 111 -2.80 12.33 -4.87
C LEU A 111 -3.36 13.34 -5.88
N THR A 112 -3.88 12.85 -7.00
CA THR A 112 -4.58 13.70 -8.00
C THR A 112 -5.97 14.11 -7.53
N GLY A 113 -6.52 13.47 -6.51
CA GLY A 113 -7.91 13.56 -6.08
C GLY A 113 -8.80 12.47 -6.70
N SER A 114 -8.33 11.79 -7.74
CA SER A 114 -9.05 10.65 -8.32
C SER A 114 -8.89 9.43 -7.41
N GLY A 115 -10.00 8.91 -6.88
CA GLY A 115 -10.02 7.74 -6.02
C GLY A 115 -11.31 6.94 -6.17
N LYS A 116 -11.25 5.65 -5.79
CA LYS A 116 -12.39 4.73 -5.84
C LYS A 116 -12.34 3.71 -4.73
N GLU A 117 -13.50 3.38 -4.19
CA GLU A 117 -13.71 2.22 -3.33
C GLU A 117 -13.77 0.95 -4.18
N ILE A 118 -13.07 -0.06 -3.73
CA ILE A 118 -13.05 -1.39 -4.33
C ILE A 118 -13.09 -2.44 -3.22
N LEU A 119 -13.54 -3.64 -3.49
CA LEU A 119 -13.67 -4.72 -2.49
C LEU A 119 -14.35 -4.23 -1.20
N ILE A 120 -15.50 -3.54 -1.33
CA ILE A 120 -16.26 -2.99 -0.21
C ILE A 120 -16.72 -4.13 0.70
N ASP A 121 -16.52 -3.96 2.03
CA ASP A 121 -16.88 -4.92 3.09
C ASP A 121 -16.27 -6.34 2.91
N GLN A 122 -15.11 -6.44 2.21
CA GLN A 122 -14.43 -7.71 2.00
C GLN A 122 -13.36 -8.03 3.05
N ALA A 123 -13.04 -7.10 3.94
CA ALA A 123 -12.07 -7.25 5.02
C ALA A 123 -10.72 -7.82 4.51
N ARG A 124 -10.10 -7.08 3.59
CA ARG A 124 -8.80 -7.46 3.00
C ARG A 124 -7.71 -6.46 3.36
N GLU A 125 -6.51 -6.96 3.61
CA GLU A 125 -5.30 -6.18 3.90
C GLU A 125 -4.11 -6.68 3.08
N ALA A 126 -2.95 -6.00 3.21
CA ALA A 126 -1.70 -6.33 2.52
C ALA A 126 -1.84 -6.51 1.00
N PRO A 127 -2.36 -5.51 0.26
CA PRO A 127 -2.54 -5.63 -1.18
C PRO A 127 -1.19 -5.70 -1.90
N ALA A 128 -1.09 -6.62 -2.89
CA ALA A 128 0.02 -6.71 -3.83
C ALA A 128 -0.54 -6.79 -5.25
N LEU A 129 -0.06 -5.93 -6.15
CA LEU A 129 -0.62 -5.75 -7.49
C LEU A 129 0.28 -6.32 -8.56
N TRP A 130 -0.33 -6.89 -9.57
CA TRP A 130 0.33 -7.31 -10.80
C TRP A 130 -0.56 -7.06 -12.02
N HIS A 131 0.03 -6.49 -13.09
CA HIS A 131 -0.62 -6.31 -14.39
C HIS A 131 -0.24 -7.47 -15.31
N SER A 132 -1.18 -8.40 -15.54
CA SER A 132 -1.00 -9.59 -16.38
C SER A 132 -1.86 -9.51 -17.65
N GLY A 133 -1.23 -9.27 -18.79
CA GLY A 133 -1.94 -9.15 -20.06
C GLY A 133 -2.93 -8.00 -20.06
N GLU A 134 -4.22 -8.29 -20.17
CA GLU A 134 -5.32 -7.31 -20.14
C GLU A 134 -5.98 -7.18 -18.77
N LYS A 135 -5.44 -7.84 -17.74
CA LYS A 135 -6.02 -7.87 -16.40
C LYS A 135 -5.05 -7.37 -15.35
N TYR A 136 -5.60 -6.70 -14.37
CA TYR A 136 -4.95 -6.45 -13.08
C TYR A 136 -5.33 -7.55 -12.11
N LEU A 137 -4.34 -8.04 -11.39
CA LEU A 137 -4.51 -9.00 -10.30
C LEU A 137 -4.07 -8.33 -9.01
N MET A 138 -4.84 -8.50 -7.95
CA MET A 138 -4.50 -8.05 -6.61
C MET A 138 -4.56 -9.23 -5.65
N PHE A 139 -3.46 -9.54 -5.02
CA PHE A 139 -3.35 -10.52 -3.95
C PHE A 139 -3.51 -9.80 -2.62
N SER A 140 -4.19 -10.43 -1.66
CA SER A 140 -4.46 -9.81 -0.37
C SER A 140 -4.66 -10.87 0.71
N SER A 141 -4.32 -10.54 1.96
CA SER A 141 -4.62 -11.38 3.12
C SER A 141 -5.95 -11.02 3.78
N GLY A 142 -6.43 -11.89 4.66
CA GLY A 142 -7.50 -11.55 5.61
C GLY A 142 -6.94 -10.82 6.82
N CYS A 143 -7.83 -10.23 7.61
CA CYS A 143 -7.47 -9.40 8.75
C CYS A 143 -7.23 -10.25 10.01
N THR A 144 -6.06 -10.87 10.14
CA THR A 144 -5.66 -11.69 11.29
C THR A 144 -4.37 -11.19 11.97
N GLY A 145 -4.07 -9.91 11.80
CA GLY A 145 -2.80 -9.33 12.24
C GLY A 145 -1.62 -10.07 11.61
N TRP A 146 -0.59 -10.36 12.37
CA TRP A 146 0.61 -11.05 11.88
C TRP A 146 0.47 -12.57 11.77
N SER A 147 -0.71 -13.14 12.04
CA SER A 147 -0.95 -14.58 11.90
C SER A 147 -1.23 -14.94 10.44
N PRO A 148 -0.50 -15.92 9.86
CA PRO A 148 -0.76 -16.36 8.49
C PRO A 148 -2.19 -16.84 8.28
N ASN A 149 -2.81 -16.39 7.19
CA ASN A 149 -4.17 -16.73 6.81
C ASN A 149 -4.27 -17.08 5.33
N THR A 150 -5.48 -17.32 4.85
CA THR A 150 -5.73 -17.64 3.45
C THR A 150 -5.60 -16.38 2.58
N MET A 151 -4.65 -16.39 1.66
CA MET A 151 -4.56 -15.40 0.60
C MET A 151 -5.74 -15.55 -0.36
N LEU A 152 -6.33 -14.44 -0.77
CA LEU A 152 -7.26 -14.40 -1.89
C LEU A 152 -6.70 -13.49 -2.97
N TYR A 153 -7.12 -13.70 -4.22
CA TYR A 153 -6.84 -12.74 -5.27
C TYR A 153 -8.13 -12.14 -5.83
N ALA A 154 -8.02 -10.92 -6.31
CA ALA A 154 -9.06 -10.23 -7.05
C ALA A 154 -8.57 -9.87 -8.44
N GLU A 155 -9.47 -9.75 -9.40
CA GLU A 155 -9.16 -9.33 -10.76
C GLU A 155 -10.04 -8.16 -11.21
N SER A 156 -9.48 -7.33 -12.09
CA SER A 156 -10.19 -6.26 -12.81
C SER A 156 -9.56 -6.04 -14.17
N SER A 157 -10.33 -5.53 -15.14
CA SER A 157 -9.81 -5.09 -16.45
C SER A 157 -9.26 -3.66 -16.43
N ALA A 158 -9.45 -2.91 -15.36
CA ALA A 158 -8.96 -1.54 -15.20
C ALA A 158 -8.72 -1.22 -13.73
N ILE A 159 -7.76 -0.30 -13.45
CA ILE A 159 -7.43 0.13 -12.09
C ILE A 159 -8.67 0.65 -11.35
N PHE A 160 -9.44 1.53 -11.96
CA PHE A 160 -10.71 2.05 -11.45
C PHE A 160 -11.93 1.23 -11.89
N GLY A 161 -11.70 -0.01 -12.36
CA GLY A 161 -12.77 -0.92 -12.80
C GLY A 161 -13.53 -1.57 -11.65
N SER A 162 -14.29 -2.60 -12.00
CA SER A 162 -14.93 -3.48 -11.01
C SER A 162 -13.97 -4.60 -10.63
N TRP A 163 -13.57 -4.64 -9.38
CA TRP A 163 -12.73 -5.69 -8.82
C TRP A 163 -13.57 -6.84 -8.31
N ARG A 164 -13.28 -8.03 -8.78
CA ARG A 164 -13.97 -9.26 -8.37
C ARG A 164 -13.03 -10.13 -7.55
N LEU A 165 -13.36 -10.33 -6.28
CA LEU A 165 -12.65 -11.29 -5.43
C LEU A 165 -12.94 -12.70 -5.91
N ILE A 166 -11.89 -13.52 -6.09
CA ILE A 166 -11.99 -14.84 -6.70
C ILE A 166 -11.88 -15.93 -5.62
N ASP A 167 -10.65 -16.37 -5.34
CA ASP A 167 -10.40 -17.51 -4.45
C ASP A 167 -8.93 -17.55 -4.06
N ASP A 168 -8.58 -18.54 -3.22
CA ASP A 168 -7.20 -18.84 -2.85
C ASP A 168 -6.43 -19.42 -4.06
N PRO A 169 -5.36 -18.73 -4.52
CA PRO A 169 -4.53 -19.25 -5.60
C PRO A 169 -3.56 -20.34 -5.13
N CYS A 170 -3.33 -20.48 -3.82
CA CYS A 170 -2.39 -21.43 -3.25
C CYS A 170 -2.90 -22.88 -3.39
N ARG A 171 -1.98 -23.83 -3.58
CA ARG A 171 -2.30 -25.25 -3.70
C ARG A 171 -1.32 -26.08 -2.87
N GLY A 172 -1.81 -27.21 -2.34
CA GLY A 172 -1.02 -28.17 -1.57
C GLY A 172 -1.01 -27.93 -0.05
N PRO A 173 -0.18 -28.69 0.68
CA PRO A 173 -0.09 -28.58 2.13
C PRO A 173 0.34 -27.17 2.58
N GLY A 174 -0.41 -26.58 3.50
CA GLY A 174 -0.14 -25.22 4.01
C GLY A 174 -0.76 -24.08 3.19
N ALA A 175 -1.42 -24.36 2.07
CA ALA A 175 -2.03 -23.36 1.18
C ALA A 175 -2.97 -22.41 1.94
N ARG A 176 -3.88 -22.94 2.76
CA ARG A 176 -4.84 -22.14 3.54
C ARG A 176 -4.25 -21.19 4.57
N ARG A 177 -2.94 -21.26 4.77
CA ARG A 177 -2.16 -20.35 5.60
C ARG A 177 -1.06 -19.67 4.79
N THR A 178 -1.23 -19.58 3.48
CA THR A 178 -0.25 -18.99 2.56
C THR A 178 1.18 -19.47 2.84
N PHE A 179 1.32 -20.79 3.10
CA PHE A 179 2.58 -21.46 3.46
C PHE A 179 3.31 -20.86 4.68
N GLY A 180 2.57 -20.24 5.60
CA GLY A 180 3.10 -19.57 6.78
C GLY A 180 3.53 -18.13 6.56
N ALA A 181 3.30 -17.58 5.37
CA ALA A 181 3.54 -16.17 5.10
C ALA A 181 2.28 -15.33 5.37
N GLN A 182 2.50 -14.05 5.63
CA GLN A 182 1.51 -12.99 5.50
C GLN A 182 1.89 -12.16 4.28
N SER A 183 0.93 -11.90 3.40
CA SER A 183 1.15 -11.08 2.20
C SER A 183 1.34 -9.61 2.55
#